data_130fd04ac38bf504a4fe7ad2ffe8bd4c
#
_entry.id   130fd04ac38bf504a4fe7ad2ffe8bd4c
#
_cell.length_a   1.000
_cell.length_b   1.000
_cell.length_c   1.000
_cell.angle_alpha   90.00
_cell.angle_beta   90.00
_cell.angle_gamma   90.00
#
_symmetry.space_group_name_H-M   'P 1'
#
loop_
_entity.id
_entity.type
_entity.pdbx_description
1 polymer ?
#
loop_
_entity_poly.entity_id
_entity_poly.type
_entity_poly.pdbx_seq_one_letter_code
_entity_poly.pdbx_strand_id
1 'polypeptide(L)'
;MKYITAIFLLISLNSFAQKPAYLLATPMGKEIGWAAFVDQLAAADIVFIGEYHNNPICHWMEYEITAALHEKKNGKIILGAEMFETDNQLLLDEYLAGKIKQKNFEDEAKLWNNYQTDYKPLIEFAKEKGLLFVATNIPRRYASMVAAGGFEALDSLSADAKKLIAPLPMAYDENLNCYKSMMSMGGMGGGHANANLPKAQAAKDATMAHFILRYFKPGYTFIHYNGSYHSDYSEGIAWYIKKKNPALKIIVISVSEVDDILNPAPEDLNKGDYTILVPATMTKTY
;
A
#
# COMPACT_ATOMS: atom_id res chain seq x y z
N MET A 1 -14.97 69.82 -18.60
CA MET A 1 -14.29 68.59 -19.00
C MET A 1 -14.64 67.54 -17.96
N LYS A 2 -15.45 66.51 -18.34
CA LYS A 2 -15.84 65.40 -17.46
C LYS A 2 -14.93 64.21 -17.81
N TYR A 3 -14.11 63.77 -16.84
CA TYR A 3 -13.28 62.56 -17.00
C TYR A 3 -14.14 61.32 -16.70
N ILE A 4 -14.34 60.48 -17.70
CA ILE A 4 -14.97 59.15 -17.56
C ILE A 4 -13.84 58.20 -17.21
N THR A 5 -13.79 57.74 -15.96
CA THR A 5 -12.85 56.71 -15.54
C THR A 5 -13.48 55.34 -15.90
N ALA A 6 -12.96 54.70 -16.92
CA ALA A 6 -13.36 53.32 -17.28
C ALA A 6 -12.67 52.35 -16.31
N ILE A 7 -13.44 51.67 -15.45
CA ILE A 7 -12.96 50.56 -14.61
C ILE A 7 -12.98 49.31 -15.48
N PHE A 8 -11.81 48.80 -15.89
CA PHE A 8 -11.66 47.47 -16.49
C PHE A 8 -11.76 46.42 -15.40
N LEU A 9 -12.89 45.72 -15.35
CA LEU A 9 -13.08 44.54 -14.54
C LEU A 9 -12.35 43.38 -15.22
N LEU A 10 -11.15 43.04 -14.76
CA LEU A 10 -10.43 41.83 -15.18
C LEU A 10 -11.15 40.62 -14.59
N ILE A 11 -12.08 40.04 -15.33
CA ILE A 11 -12.64 38.72 -15.04
C ILE A 11 -11.58 37.72 -15.44
N SER A 12 -10.84 37.17 -14.47
CA SER A 12 -10.00 36.01 -14.68
C SER A 12 -10.91 34.82 -14.92
N LEU A 13 -11.12 34.50 -16.20
CA LEU A 13 -11.69 33.22 -16.61
C LEU A 13 -10.67 32.13 -16.24
N ASN A 14 -10.83 31.52 -15.07
CA ASN A 14 -10.14 30.29 -14.78
C ASN A 14 -10.70 29.24 -15.73
N SER A 15 -10.02 29.04 -16.87
CA SER A 15 -10.32 27.95 -17.79
C SER A 15 -9.86 26.64 -17.14
N PHE A 16 -10.77 25.92 -16.50
CA PHE A 16 -10.56 24.56 -16.03
C PHE A 16 -10.60 23.57 -17.21
N ALA A 17 -9.75 23.79 -18.19
CA ALA A 17 -9.63 22.89 -19.35
C ALA A 17 -8.50 21.88 -19.19
N GLN A 18 -8.01 21.67 -17.94
CA GLN A 18 -6.95 20.69 -17.69
C GLN A 18 -7.59 19.34 -17.32
N LYS A 19 -7.18 18.28 -18.01
CA LYS A 19 -7.49 16.91 -17.63
C LYS A 19 -6.47 16.48 -16.55
N PRO A 20 -6.85 16.35 -15.28
CA PRO A 20 -5.90 15.95 -14.24
C PRO A 20 -5.43 14.52 -14.46
N ALA A 21 -4.17 14.25 -14.10
CA ALA A 21 -3.61 12.89 -14.12
C ALA A 21 -4.06 12.07 -12.90
N TYR A 22 -4.41 12.74 -11.81
CA TYR A 22 -4.99 12.15 -10.62
C TYR A 22 -5.78 13.20 -9.83
N LEU A 23 -6.63 12.75 -8.91
CA LEU A 23 -7.24 13.58 -7.87
C LEU A 23 -7.17 12.85 -6.53
N LEU A 24 -7.00 13.63 -5.45
CA LEU A 24 -7.10 13.14 -4.09
C LEU A 24 -8.50 13.43 -3.57
N ALA A 25 -9.25 12.41 -3.20
CA ALA A 25 -10.62 12.54 -2.74
C ALA A 25 -10.82 11.93 -1.36
N THR A 26 -11.73 12.54 -0.59
CA THR A 26 -12.29 11.95 0.62
C THR A 26 -13.38 10.92 0.26
N PRO A 27 -13.85 10.06 1.19
CA PRO A 27 -14.96 9.13 0.94
C PRO A 27 -16.27 9.82 0.50
N MET A 28 -16.40 11.12 0.77
CA MET A 28 -17.56 11.92 0.34
C MET A 28 -17.39 12.56 -1.04
N GLY A 29 -16.32 12.21 -1.78
CA GLY A 29 -16.02 12.77 -3.10
C GLY A 29 -15.45 14.19 -3.09
N LYS A 30 -15.16 14.74 -1.91
CA LYS A 30 -14.56 16.07 -1.82
C LYS A 30 -13.07 15.98 -2.09
N GLU A 31 -12.59 16.79 -3.05
CA GLU A 31 -11.16 16.94 -3.28
C GLU A 31 -10.45 17.49 -2.04
N ILE A 32 -9.27 16.96 -1.76
CA ILE A 32 -8.38 17.43 -0.70
C ILE A 32 -7.08 17.92 -1.31
N GLY A 33 -6.65 19.12 -0.92
CA GLY A 33 -5.36 19.66 -1.35
C GLY A 33 -4.19 18.93 -0.69
N TRP A 34 -3.06 18.87 -1.41
CA TRP A 34 -1.85 18.13 -1.02
C TRP A 34 -1.38 18.41 0.41
N ALA A 35 -1.26 19.69 0.81
CA ALA A 35 -0.77 20.04 2.13
C ALA A 35 -1.66 19.50 3.26
N ALA A 36 -2.99 19.65 3.12
CA ALA A 36 -3.94 19.14 4.08
C ALA A 36 -3.94 17.61 4.14
N PHE A 37 -3.79 16.95 3.00
CA PHE A 37 -3.66 15.50 2.89
C PHE A 37 -2.42 15.00 3.66
N VAL A 38 -1.24 15.57 3.39
CA VAL A 38 0.01 15.20 4.08
C VAL A 38 -0.09 15.46 5.59
N ASP A 39 -0.74 16.54 6.02
CA ASP A 39 -0.96 16.84 7.44
C ASP A 39 -1.78 15.75 8.13
N GLN A 40 -2.82 15.26 7.49
CA GLN A 40 -3.62 14.14 8.01
C GLN A 40 -2.80 12.85 8.12
N LEU A 41 -2.03 12.52 7.08
CA LEU A 41 -1.18 11.33 7.08
C LEU A 41 -0.11 11.38 8.17
N ALA A 42 0.52 12.54 8.38
CA ALA A 42 1.55 12.73 9.41
C ALA A 42 1.03 12.54 10.84
N ALA A 43 -0.28 12.65 11.06
CA ALA A 43 -0.93 12.41 12.34
C ALA A 43 -1.27 10.93 12.59
N ALA A 44 -1.03 10.04 11.62
CA ALA A 44 -1.27 8.60 11.74
C ALA A 44 -0.04 7.87 12.30
N ASP A 45 -0.30 6.74 12.96
CA ASP A 45 0.73 5.78 13.36
C ASP A 45 1.12 4.88 12.19
N ILE A 46 0.14 4.48 11.37
CA ILE A 46 0.32 3.64 10.20
C ILE A 46 -0.44 4.23 9.02
N VAL A 47 0.22 4.29 7.87
CA VAL A 47 -0.39 4.70 6.60
C VAL A 47 -0.24 3.53 5.63
N PHE A 48 -1.36 2.99 5.17
CA PHE A 48 -1.39 2.05 4.04
C PHE A 48 -1.57 2.83 2.75
N ILE A 49 -0.72 2.53 1.77
CA ILE A 49 -0.87 3.01 0.40
C ILE A 49 -1.22 1.80 -0.45
N GLY A 50 -2.53 1.68 -0.74
CA GLY A 50 -3.04 0.65 -1.63
C GLY A 50 -2.73 1.01 -3.08
N GLU A 51 -2.29 0.03 -3.88
CA GLU A 51 -1.91 0.24 -5.26
C GLU A 51 -2.60 -0.72 -6.23
N TYR A 52 -2.66 -0.32 -7.50
CA TYR A 52 -2.71 -1.24 -8.63
C TYR A 52 -1.29 -1.47 -9.12
N HIS A 53 -0.78 -2.69 -8.98
CA HIS A 53 0.63 -3.05 -9.20
C HIS A 53 1.22 -2.63 -10.56
N ASN A 54 0.39 -2.29 -11.52
CA ASN A 54 0.80 -1.88 -12.87
C ASN A 54 0.40 -0.43 -13.21
N ASN A 55 0.00 0.38 -12.24
CA ASN A 55 -0.39 1.76 -12.46
C ASN A 55 0.74 2.72 -12.06
N PRO A 56 1.36 3.44 -13.02
CA PRO A 56 2.52 4.29 -12.74
C PRO A 56 2.19 5.48 -11.82
N ILE A 57 0.95 5.94 -11.79
CA ILE A 57 0.54 7.02 -10.87
C ILE A 57 0.56 6.52 -9.42
N CYS A 58 0.19 5.25 -9.16
CA CYS A 58 0.29 4.68 -7.82
C CYS A 58 1.74 4.75 -7.31
N HIS A 59 2.70 4.25 -8.08
CA HIS A 59 4.12 4.20 -7.68
C HIS A 59 4.75 5.58 -7.56
N TRP A 60 4.37 6.51 -8.44
CA TRP A 60 4.79 7.90 -8.30
C TRP A 60 4.22 8.53 -7.02
N MET A 61 2.94 8.30 -6.71
CA MET A 61 2.31 8.82 -5.49
C MET A 61 2.89 8.18 -4.21
N GLU A 62 3.27 6.91 -4.24
CA GLU A 62 3.99 6.26 -3.14
C GLU A 62 5.28 7.00 -2.82
N TYR A 63 6.06 7.37 -3.84
CA TYR A 63 7.29 8.14 -3.68
C TYR A 63 7.01 9.55 -3.15
N GLU A 64 6.07 10.29 -3.74
CA GLU A 64 5.74 11.66 -3.35
C GLU A 64 5.21 11.72 -1.90
N ILE A 65 4.31 10.81 -1.53
CA ILE A 65 3.78 10.71 -0.16
C ILE A 65 4.91 10.39 0.82
N THR A 66 5.78 9.46 0.47
CA THR A 66 6.92 9.07 1.31
C THR A 66 7.88 10.24 1.54
N ALA A 67 8.24 10.96 0.48
CA ALA A 67 9.11 12.13 0.56
C ALA A 67 8.49 13.24 1.43
N ALA A 68 7.21 13.53 1.21
CA ALA A 68 6.48 14.53 1.99
C ALA A 68 6.37 14.15 3.48
N LEU A 69 6.07 12.88 3.77
CA LEU A 69 6.02 12.40 5.16
C LEU A 69 7.40 12.37 5.82
N HIS A 70 8.45 12.02 5.09
CA HIS A 70 9.82 12.09 5.59
C HIS A 70 10.17 13.52 6.04
N GLU A 71 9.88 14.50 5.21
CA GLU A 71 10.10 15.91 5.55
C GLU A 71 9.22 16.34 6.74
N LYS A 72 7.92 16.10 6.68
CA LYS A 72 6.94 16.50 7.70
C LYS A 72 7.21 15.88 9.07
N LYS A 73 7.70 14.66 9.12
CA LYS A 73 8.03 13.90 10.34
C LYS A 73 9.49 14.05 10.77
N ASN A 74 10.29 14.88 10.10
CA ASN A 74 11.74 15.03 10.36
C ASN A 74 12.46 13.66 10.36
N GLY A 75 12.21 12.84 9.37
CA GLY A 75 12.80 11.51 9.19
C GLY A 75 12.20 10.41 10.07
N LYS A 76 11.21 10.70 10.93
CA LYS A 76 10.59 9.69 11.79
C LYS A 76 9.53 8.88 11.04
N ILE A 77 9.95 8.17 10.02
CA ILE A 77 9.14 7.22 9.26
C ILE A 77 9.84 5.87 9.21
N ILE A 78 9.07 4.81 9.03
CA ILE A 78 9.52 3.45 8.77
C ILE A 78 8.78 3.00 7.52
N LEU A 79 9.47 2.36 6.59
CA LEU A 79 8.89 1.88 5.34
C LEU A 79 8.73 0.36 5.39
N GLY A 80 7.75 -0.16 4.70
CA GLY A 80 7.57 -1.59 4.54
C GLY A 80 6.71 -1.90 3.33
N ALA A 81 6.88 -3.08 2.73
CA ALA A 81 6.18 -3.42 1.51
C ALA A 81 5.81 -4.90 1.41
N GLU A 82 4.65 -5.15 0.78
CA GLU A 82 4.21 -6.47 0.35
C GLU A 82 5.19 -7.12 -0.63
N MET A 83 5.82 -6.33 -1.48
CA MET A 83 6.66 -6.79 -2.57
C MET A 83 7.96 -7.45 -2.11
N PHE A 84 8.26 -7.40 -0.81
CA PHE A 84 9.42 -8.04 -0.22
C PHE A 84 9.01 -9.12 0.78
N GLU A 85 9.44 -10.36 0.50
CA GLU A 85 9.24 -11.50 1.40
C GLU A 85 10.17 -11.40 2.62
N THR A 86 9.70 -11.79 3.80
CA THR A 86 10.43 -11.67 5.09
C THR A 86 11.78 -12.36 5.12
N ASP A 87 12.00 -13.39 4.31
CA ASP A 87 13.29 -14.08 4.17
C ASP A 87 14.34 -13.28 3.36
N ASN A 88 13.94 -12.15 2.77
CA ASN A 88 14.87 -11.23 2.11
C ASN A 88 15.32 -10.07 3.04
N GLN A 89 14.85 -10.01 4.30
CA GLN A 89 15.15 -8.87 5.17
C GLN A 89 16.66 -8.66 5.38
N LEU A 90 17.43 -9.72 5.62
CA LEU A 90 18.88 -9.59 5.83
C LEU A 90 19.56 -8.97 4.61
N LEU A 91 19.23 -9.46 3.41
CA LEU A 91 19.79 -8.97 2.15
C LEU A 91 19.43 -7.50 1.90
N LEU A 92 18.20 -7.12 2.23
CA LEU A 92 17.73 -5.74 2.14
C LEU A 92 18.47 -4.83 3.13
N ASP A 93 18.64 -5.26 4.38
CA ASP A 93 19.37 -4.53 5.41
C ASP A 93 20.84 -4.29 5.01
N GLU A 94 21.52 -5.31 4.46
CA GLU A 94 22.90 -5.22 3.97
C GLU A 94 23.03 -4.25 2.79
N TYR A 95 22.04 -4.24 1.90
CA TYR A 95 22.01 -3.31 0.78
C TYR A 95 21.78 -1.86 1.23
N LEU A 96 20.80 -1.63 2.09
CA LEU A 96 20.51 -0.30 2.63
C LEU A 96 21.69 0.25 3.45
N ALA A 97 22.37 -0.61 4.19
CA ALA A 97 23.59 -0.25 4.93
C ALA A 97 24.83 -0.07 4.05
N GLY A 98 24.73 -0.26 2.72
CA GLY A 98 25.86 -0.16 1.79
C GLY A 98 26.93 -1.24 1.94
N LYS A 99 26.61 -2.39 2.56
CA LYS A 99 27.50 -3.53 2.75
C LYS A 99 27.69 -4.35 1.49
N ILE A 100 26.63 -4.43 0.68
CA ILE A 100 26.64 -5.12 -0.61
C ILE A 100 26.32 -4.14 -1.73
N LYS A 101 26.75 -4.47 -2.95
CA LYS A 101 26.46 -3.67 -4.14
C LYS A 101 25.01 -3.90 -4.59
N GLN A 102 24.45 -2.93 -5.30
CA GLN A 102 23.12 -3.03 -5.91
C GLN A 102 22.97 -4.32 -6.73
N LYS A 103 23.95 -4.66 -7.56
CA LYS A 103 23.91 -5.87 -8.37
C LYS A 103 23.76 -7.14 -7.54
N ASN A 104 24.46 -7.25 -6.39
CA ASN A 104 24.32 -8.42 -5.53
C ASN A 104 22.92 -8.52 -4.93
N PHE A 105 22.38 -7.38 -4.48
CA PHE A 105 21.01 -7.32 -3.97
C PHE A 105 19.99 -7.72 -5.06
N GLU A 106 20.11 -7.15 -6.25
CA GLU A 106 19.16 -7.41 -7.35
C GLU A 106 19.27 -8.83 -7.93
N ASP A 107 20.44 -9.45 -7.88
CA ASP A 107 20.65 -10.84 -8.35
C ASP A 107 20.09 -11.88 -7.35
N GLU A 108 20.11 -11.58 -6.04
CA GLU A 108 19.81 -12.55 -4.99
C GLU A 108 18.41 -12.36 -4.37
N ALA A 109 17.90 -11.13 -4.36
CA ALA A 109 16.57 -10.84 -3.84
C ALA A 109 15.47 -11.35 -4.80
N LYS A 110 14.37 -11.83 -4.21
CA LYS A 110 13.18 -12.21 -4.98
C LYS A 110 12.37 -10.97 -5.36
N LEU A 111 12.86 -10.25 -6.36
CA LEU A 111 12.25 -9.02 -6.83
C LEU A 111 11.11 -9.31 -7.82
N TRP A 112 10.12 -8.43 -7.78
CA TRP A 112 9.04 -8.45 -8.78
C TRP A 112 9.54 -7.92 -10.12
N ASN A 113 8.89 -8.32 -11.22
CA ASN A 113 9.32 -7.98 -12.58
C ASN A 113 9.39 -6.47 -12.85
N ASN A 114 8.54 -5.70 -12.19
CA ASN A 114 8.47 -4.24 -12.26
C ASN A 114 9.32 -3.52 -11.20
N TYR A 115 10.17 -4.24 -10.47
CA TYR A 115 11.01 -3.65 -9.40
C TYR A 115 11.81 -2.44 -9.88
N GLN A 116 12.44 -2.52 -11.05
CA GLN A 116 13.34 -1.47 -11.55
C GLN A 116 12.66 -0.12 -11.74
N THR A 117 11.41 -0.12 -12.17
CA THR A 117 10.63 1.09 -12.43
C THR A 117 9.78 1.53 -11.24
N ASP A 118 9.20 0.58 -10.53
CA ASP A 118 8.10 0.86 -9.62
C ASP A 118 8.56 0.88 -8.15
N TYR A 119 9.38 -0.07 -7.70
CA TYR A 119 9.73 -0.20 -6.27
C TYR A 119 11.15 0.22 -5.94
N LYS A 120 12.08 0.16 -6.89
CA LYS A 120 13.47 0.60 -6.69
C LYS A 120 13.59 2.06 -6.24
N PRO A 121 12.80 3.02 -6.75
CA PRO A 121 12.86 4.40 -6.27
C PRO A 121 12.64 4.52 -4.76
N LEU A 122 11.74 3.71 -4.17
CA LEU A 122 11.49 3.69 -2.73
C LEU A 122 12.65 3.09 -1.93
N ILE A 123 13.30 2.05 -2.47
CA ILE A 123 14.47 1.41 -1.85
C ILE A 123 15.66 2.36 -1.89
N GLU A 124 15.89 3.03 -3.01
CA GLU A 124 16.97 4.03 -3.13
C GLU A 124 16.74 5.24 -2.23
N PHE A 125 15.49 5.69 -2.11
CA PHE A 125 15.12 6.74 -1.16
C PHE A 125 15.42 6.31 0.28
N ALA A 126 15.02 5.09 0.67
CA ALA A 126 15.30 4.55 1.99
C ALA A 126 16.81 4.50 2.27
N LYS A 127 17.60 4.04 1.30
CA LYS A 127 19.05 3.98 1.38
C LYS A 127 19.68 5.35 1.52
N GLU A 128 19.29 6.32 0.69
CA GLU A 128 19.80 7.70 0.73
C GLU A 128 19.51 8.37 2.07
N LYS A 129 18.30 8.18 2.60
CA LYS A 129 17.84 8.80 3.84
C LYS A 129 18.20 7.99 5.10
N GLY A 130 18.80 6.82 4.97
CA GLY A 130 19.14 5.94 6.10
C GLY A 130 17.91 5.42 6.84
N LEU A 131 16.83 5.16 6.12
CA LEU A 131 15.57 4.70 6.69
C LEU A 131 15.52 3.17 6.80
N LEU A 132 14.79 2.69 7.79
CA LEU A 132 14.44 1.28 7.89
C LEU A 132 13.37 0.96 6.83
N PHE A 133 13.63 -0.08 6.04
CA PHE A 133 12.67 -0.67 5.10
C PHE A 133 12.44 -2.14 5.47
N VAL A 134 11.19 -2.50 5.73
CA VAL A 134 10.81 -3.81 6.26
C VAL A 134 10.21 -4.67 5.16
N ALA A 135 10.79 -5.84 4.95
CA ALA A 135 10.20 -6.92 4.16
C ALA A 135 9.07 -7.55 5.00
N THR A 136 7.83 -7.40 4.56
CA THR A 136 6.68 -7.75 5.41
C THR A 136 5.93 -8.99 4.97
N ASN A 137 6.04 -9.40 3.68
CA ASN A 137 5.20 -10.47 3.15
C ASN A 137 5.70 -11.86 3.57
N ILE A 138 4.76 -12.77 3.73
CA ILE A 138 5.08 -14.19 3.92
C ILE A 138 5.86 -14.74 2.72
N PRO A 139 6.90 -15.56 2.90
CA PRO A 139 7.54 -16.24 1.78
C PRO A 139 6.53 -17.01 0.92
N ARG A 140 6.56 -16.78 -0.40
CA ARG A 140 5.59 -17.33 -1.36
C ARG A 140 5.38 -18.83 -1.20
N ARG A 141 6.45 -19.59 -0.90
CA ARG A 141 6.37 -21.02 -0.65
C ARG A 141 5.43 -21.39 0.50
N TYR A 142 5.36 -20.58 1.56
CA TYR A 142 4.47 -20.82 2.70
C TYR A 142 3.04 -20.40 2.40
N ALA A 143 2.83 -19.30 1.67
CA ALA A 143 1.50 -18.95 1.17
C ALA A 143 0.96 -20.06 0.23
N SER A 144 1.82 -20.67 -0.59
CA SER A 144 1.45 -21.82 -1.44
C SER A 144 1.09 -23.05 -0.62
N MET A 145 1.77 -23.30 0.50
CA MET A 145 1.39 -24.39 1.44
C MET A 145 -0.02 -24.17 1.99
N VAL A 146 -0.35 -22.93 2.40
CA VAL A 146 -1.70 -22.59 2.87
C VAL A 146 -2.74 -22.76 1.75
N ALA A 147 -2.43 -22.32 0.54
CA ALA A 147 -3.32 -22.53 -0.61
C ALA A 147 -3.60 -24.01 -0.89
N ALA A 148 -2.63 -24.88 -0.66
CA ALA A 148 -2.78 -26.33 -0.87
C ALA A 148 -3.49 -27.05 0.29
N GLY A 149 -3.15 -26.74 1.54
CA GLY A 149 -3.54 -27.52 2.72
C GLY A 149 -4.13 -26.74 3.89
N GLY A 150 -4.48 -25.45 3.71
CA GLY A 150 -4.97 -24.63 4.81
C GLY A 150 -3.86 -24.16 5.75
N PHE A 151 -4.24 -23.48 6.85
CA PHE A 151 -3.26 -22.98 7.83
C PHE A 151 -2.48 -24.11 8.52
N GLU A 152 -3.09 -25.28 8.69
CA GLU A 152 -2.53 -26.45 9.33
C GLU A 152 -1.27 -26.95 8.61
N ALA A 153 -1.14 -26.67 7.32
CA ALA A 153 0.08 -27.01 6.55
C ALA A 153 1.33 -26.32 7.11
N LEU A 154 1.17 -25.16 7.78
CA LEU A 154 2.27 -24.41 8.39
C LEU A 154 2.78 -25.02 9.70
N ASP A 155 2.04 -25.94 10.32
CA ASP A 155 2.44 -26.58 11.59
C ASP A 155 3.71 -27.41 11.41
N SER A 156 3.92 -27.97 10.20
CA SER A 156 5.10 -28.75 9.84
C SER A 156 6.39 -27.94 9.66
N LEU A 157 6.32 -26.62 9.65
CA LEU A 157 7.48 -25.75 9.49
C LEU A 157 8.43 -25.85 10.68
N SER A 158 9.74 -25.77 10.41
CA SER A 158 10.78 -25.68 11.43
C SER A 158 10.62 -24.40 12.27
N ALA A 159 11.25 -24.37 13.44
CA ALA A 159 11.24 -23.19 14.30
C ALA A 159 11.79 -21.93 13.61
N ASP A 160 12.81 -22.09 12.77
CA ASP A 160 13.39 -20.96 12.02
C ASP A 160 12.46 -20.48 10.91
N ALA A 161 11.81 -21.37 10.20
CA ALA A 161 10.81 -21.03 9.20
C ALA A 161 9.61 -20.29 9.81
N LYS A 162 9.18 -20.68 11.01
CA LYS A 162 8.09 -20.02 11.76
C LYS A 162 8.44 -18.60 12.19
N LYS A 163 9.71 -18.21 12.25
CA LYS A 163 10.13 -16.81 12.50
C LYS A 163 9.84 -15.87 11.32
N LEU A 164 9.60 -16.43 10.14
CA LEU A 164 9.36 -15.68 8.89
C LEU A 164 7.86 -15.43 8.64
N ILE A 165 6.98 -15.86 9.52
CA ILE A 165 5.53 -15.76 9.37
C ILE A 165 4.89 -15.20 10.65
N ALA A 166 3.61 -14.82 10.56
CA ALA A 166 2.83 -14.51 11.75
C ALA A 166 2.78 -15.73 12.71
N PRO A 167 2.73 -15.51 14.05
CA PRO A 167 2.57 -16.59 15.01
C PRO A 167 1.34 -17.44 14.74
N LEU A 168 1.49 -18.76 14.90
CA LEU A 168 0.39 -19.71 14.78
C LEU A 168 -0.31 -19.92 16.14
N PRO A 169 -1.63 -20.20 16.17
CA PRO A 169 -2.53 -20.22 15.01
C PRO A 169 -2.87 -18.81 14.51
N MET A 170 -3.01 -18.65 13.19
CA MET A 170 -3.46 -17.39 12.61
C MET A 170 -4.98 -17.23 12.78
N ALA A 171 -5.41 -16.04 13.21
CA ALA A 171 -6.83 -15.72 13.21
C ALA A 171 -7.34 -15.61 11.77
N TYR A 172 -8.59 -15.98 11.54
CA TYR A 172 -9.23 -15.87 10.24
C TYR A 172 -10.73 -15.58 10.41
N ASP A 173 -11.22 -14.64 9.63
CA ASP A 173 -12.66 -14.35 9.54
C ASP A 173 -13.07 -14.39 8.05
N GLU A 174 -13.77 -15.44 7.67
CA GLU A 174 -14.23 -15.65 6.30
C GLU A 174 -15.25 -14.63 5.82
N ASN A 175 -15.84 -13.87 6.73
CA ASN A 175 -16.88 -12.87 6.43
C ASN A 175 -16.29 -11.52 6.01
N LEU A 176 -14.99 -11.29 6.19
CA LEU A 176 -14.34 -10.09 5.67
C LEU A 176 -14.50 -10.04 4.14
N ASN A 177 -14.88 -8.87 3.61
CA ASN A 177 -15.16 -8.70 2.18
C ASN A 177 -13.95 -9.04 1.31
N CYS A 178 -12.73 -8.71 1.77
CA CYS A 178 -11.49 -9.03 1.07
C CYS A 178 -11.30 -10.54 0.87
N TYR A 179 -11.79 -11.41 1.77
CA TYR A 179 -11.69 -12.86 1.62
C TYR A 179 -12.93 -13.46 0.94
N LYS A 180 -14.11 -12.93 1.26
CA LYS A 180 -15.38 -13.40 0.70
C LYS A 180 -15.47 -13.20 -0.81
N SER A 181 -15.00 -12.03 -1.30
CA SER A 181 -15.00 -11.73 -2.73
C SER A 181 -14.08 -12.64 -3.55
N MET A 182 -12.99 -13.16 -2.97
CA MET A 182 -12.11 -14.10 -3.65
C MET A 182 -12.80 -15.42 -3.99
N MET A 183 -13.74 -15.88 -3.17
CA MET A 183 -14.52 -17.09 -3.43
C MET A 183 -15.45 -16.91 -4.63
N SER A 184 -16.03 -15.73 -4.79
CA SER A 184 -16.90 -15.42 -5.93
C SER A 184 -16.13 -15.25 -7.24
N MET A 185 -14.94 -14.66 -7.20
CA MET A 185 -14.08 -14.48 -8.39
C MET A 185 -13.49 -15.80 -8.89
N GLY A 186 -13.14 -16.74 -8.00
CA GLY A 186 -12.62 -18.07 -8.37
C GLY A 186 -13.65 -18.97 -9.07
N GLY A 187 -14.95 -18.72 -8.90
CA GLY A 187 -16.01 -19.49 -9.55
C GLY A 187 -16.27 -19.09 -11.02
N MET A 188 -15.83 -17.91 -11.46
CA MET A 188 -16.08 -17.44 -12.84
C MET A 188 -15.18 -18.07 -13.91
N GLY A 189 -14.09 -18.77 -13.51
CA GLY A 189 -13.12 -19.39 -14.43
C GLY A 189 -13.33 -20.89 -14.73
N GLY A 190 -14.46 -21.50 -14.34
CA GLY A 190 -14.81 -22.89 -14.68
C GLY A 190 -14.01 -23.99 -13.96
N GLY A 191 -13.15 -23.62 -13.00
CA GLY A 191 -12.45 -24.55 -12.09
C GLY A 191 -13.11 -24.52 -10.70
N HIS A 192 -12.97 -25.62 -9.94
CA HIS A 192 -13.38 -25.61 -8.54
C HIS A 192 -12.59 -24.51 -7.80
N ALA A 193 -13.28 -23.50 -7.25
CA ALA A 193 -12.65 -22.47 -6.46
C ALA A 193 -11.82 -23.13 -5.34
N ASN A 194 -10.52 -22.85 -5.28
CA ASN A 194 -9.70 -23.38 -4.21
C ASN A 194 -10.12 -22.69 -2.89
N ALA A 195 -10.82 -23.44 -2.04
CA ALA A 195 -11.36 -22.96 -0.76
C ALA A 195 -10.29 -22.37 0.19
N ASN A 196 -9.01 -22.65 -0.06
CA ASN A 196 -7.90 -22.15 0.73
C ASN A 196 -7.25 -20.87 0.16
N LEU A 197 -7.65 -20.38 -1.01
CA LEU A 197 -7.12 -19.12 -1.55
C LEU A 197 -7.34 -17.93 -0.59
N PRO A 198 -8.54 -17.73 -0.01
CA PRO A 198 -8.73 -16.70 1.00
C PRO A 198 -7.87 -16.89 2.25
N LYS A 199 -7.62 -18.15 2.67
CA LYS A 199 -6.73 -18.45 3.80
C LYS A 199 -5.27 -18.11 3.45
N ALA A 200 -4.83 -18.37 2.22
CA ALA A 200 -3.50 -17.98 1.77
C ALA A 200 -3.32 -16.45 1.74
N GLN A 201 -4.36 -15.72 1.31
CA GLN A 201 -4.38 -14.26 1.40
C GLN A 201 -4.34 -13.80 2.86
N ALA A 202 -5.15 -14.40 3.73
CA ALA A 202 -5.16 -14.11 5.15
C ALA A 202 -3.80 -14.39 5.82
N ALA A 203 -3.06 -15.42 5.39
CA ALA A 203 -1.70 -15.69 5.88
C ALA A 203 -0.70 -14.58 5.47
N LYS A 204 -0.86 -13.99 4.26
CA LYS A 204 -0.10 -12.82 3.86
C LYS A 204 -0.43 -11.64 4.75
N ASP A 205 -1.71 -11.29 4.90
CA ASP A 205 -2.16 -10.16 5.70
C ASP A 205 -1.73 -10.26 7.16
N ALA A 206 -1.90 -11.45 7.77
CA ALA A 206 -1.46 -11.72 9.13
C ALA A 206 0.05 -11.52 9.30
N THR A 207 0.84 -11.97 8.31
CA THR A 207 2.29 -11.86 8.34
C THR A 207 2.73 -10.42 8.15
N MET A 208 2.17 -9.70 7.19
CA MET A 208 2.45 -8.27 7.00
C MET A 208 2.10 -7.47 8.26
N ALA A 209 0.93 -7.69 8.85
CA ALA A 209 0.52 -7.05 10.08
C ALA A 209 1.48 -7.36 11.25
N HIS A 210 1.93 -8.62 11.37
CA HIS A 210 2.89 -9.03 12.40
C HIS A 210 4.20 -8.27 12.28
N PHE A 211 4.76 -8.18 11.08
CA PHE A 211 6.03 -7.49 10.87
C PHE A 211 5.90 -5.97 10.98
N ILE A 212 4.80 -5.37 10.52
CA ILE A 212 4.50 -3.96 10.77
C ILE A 212 4.52 -3.67 12.27
N LEU A 213 3.76 -4.42 13.07
CA LEU A 213 3.71 -4.24 14.53
C LEU A 213 5.04 -4.50 15.23
N ARG A 214 5.83 -5.46 14.74
CA ARG A 214 7.15 -5.79 15.29
C ARG A 214 8.15 -4.65 15.12
N TYR A 215 8.08 -3.94 14.01
CA TYR A 215 9.00 -2.84 13.69
C TYR A 215 8.44 -1.45 13.99
N PHE A 216 7.16 -1.35 14.29
CA PHE A 216 6.52 -0.08 14.66
C PHE A 216 7.20 0.54 15.90
N LYS A 217 7.39 1.86 15.85
CA LYS A 217 7.94 2.64 16.97
C LYS A 217 7.00 3.82 17.28
N PRO A 218 6.59 4.00 18.54
CA PRO A 218 5.81 5.16 18.93
C PRO A 218 6.48 6.48 18.52
N GLY A 219 5.69 7.41 17.98
CA GLY A 219 6.17 8.70 17.47
C GLY A 219 6.68 8.65 16.02
N TYR A 220 6.82 7.48 15.43
CA TYR A 220 7.08 7.28 14.01
C TYR A 220 5.76 7.04 13.26
N THR A 221 5.76 7.29 11.95
CA THR A 221 4.70 6.80 11.05
C THR A 221 5.25 5.61 10.26
N PHE A 222 4.58 4.47 10.32
CA PHE A 222 4.89 3.33 9.47
C PHE A 222 4.12 3.46 8.16
N ILE A 223 4.82 3.56 7.04
CA ILE A 223 4.24 3.62 5.69
C ILE A 223 4.35 2.23 5.08
N HIS A 224 3.24 1.66 4.64
CA HIS A 224 3.21 0.33 4.04
C HIS A 224 2.62 0.36 2.65
N TYR A 225 3.35 -0.18 1.67
CA TYR A 225 2.96 -0.30 0.27
C TYR A 225 2.44 -1.70 0.01
N ASN A 226 1.24 -1.80 -0.53
CA ASN A 226 0.60 -3.09 -0.80
C ASN A 226 -0.47 -2.95 -1.87
N GLY A 227 -0.75 -4.03 -2.59
CA GLY A 227 -1.94 -4.07 -3.44
C GLY A 227 -3.18 -3.68 -2.65
N SER A 228 -4.03 -2.83 -3.23
CA SER A 228 -5.21 -2.24 -2.57
C SER A 228 -6.08 -3.28 -1.86
N TYR A 229 -6.16 -4.48 -2.42
CA TYR A 229 -6.92 -5.60 -1.88
C TYR A 229 -6.52 -6.03 -0.46
N HIS A 230 -5.29 -5.71 -0.03
CA HIS A 230 -4.77 -6.03 1.30
C HIS A 230 -5.16 -5.01 2.38
N SER A 231 -5.65 -3.83 2.00
CA SER A 231 -5.96 -2.74 2.95
C SER A 231 -7.30 -2.05 2.73
N ASP A 232 -7.93 -2.22 1.55
CA ASP A 232 -9.22 -1.62 1.25
C ASP A 232 -10.27 -1.95 2.33
N TYR A 233 -11.14 -1.01 2.62
CA TYR A 233 -12.19 -1.07 3.65
C TYR A 233 -11.64 -1.23 5.09
N SER A 234 -10.35 -0.95 5.31
CA SER A 234 -9.65 -1.23 6.59
C SER A 234 -9.73 -2.71 6.99
N GLU A 235 -9.88 -3.60 6.02
CA GLU A 235 -9.82 -5.06 6.16
C GLU A 235 -8.38 -5.58 5.96
N GLY A 236 -8.20 -6.85 5.76
CA GLY A 236 -6.89 -7.47 5.52
C GLY A 236 -5.87 -7.12 6.60
N ILE A 237 -4.75 -6.50 6.22
CA ILE A 237 -3.64 -6.14 7.14
C ILE A 237 -4.14 -5.25 8.28
N ALA A 238 -4.99 -4.25 7.97
CA ALA A 238 -5.48 -3.30 8.96
C ALA A 238 -6.34 -3.99 10.03
N TRP A 239 -7.16 -4.97 9.65
CA TRP A 239 -7.95 -5.78 10.59
C TRP A 239 -7.07 -6.54 11.58
N TYR A 240 -5.99 -7.20 11.12
CA TYR A 240 -5.05 -7.88 12.00
C TYR A 240 -4.35 -6.94 12.98
N ILE A 241 -3.95 -5.75 12.53
CA ILE A 241 -3.34 -4.73 13.38
C ILE A 241 -4.32 -4.26 14.43
N LYS A 242 -5.54 -3.89 14.04
CA LYS A 242 -6.59 -3.43 14.97
C LYS A 242 -6.96 -4.50 16.00
N LYS A 243 -6.98 -5.76 15.60
CA LYS A 243 -7.22 -6.89 16.53
C LYS A 243 -6.14 -7.00 17.61
N LYS A 244 -4.88 -6.64 17.30
CA LYS A 244 -3.74 -6.70 18.25
C LYS A 244 -3.54 -5.40 19.02
N ASN A 245 -3.75 -4.26 18.38
CA ASN A 245 -3.58 -2.94 18.97
C ASN A 245 -4.64 -1.96 18.42
N PRO A 246 -5.84 -1.94 19.00
CA PRO A 246 -6.94 -1.10 18.54
C PRO A 246 -6.69 0.41 18.71
N ALA A 247 -5.71 0.79 19.54
CA ALA A 247 -5.40 2.20 19.79
C ALA A 247 -4.62 2.87 18.66
N LEU A 248 -3.95 2.10 17.78
CA LEU A 248 -3.18 2.67 16.68
C LEU A 248 -4.09 3.42 15.69
N LYS A 249 -3.68 4.62 15.34
CA LYS A 249 -4.33 5.41 14.30
C LYS A 249 -3.83 4.95 12.94
N ILE A 250 -4.71 4.30 12.18
CA ILE A 250 -4.45 3.80 10.83
C ILE A 250 -5.16 4.72 9.84
N ILE A 251 -4.48 5.07 8.75
CA ILE A 251 -5.07 5.70 7.58
C ILE A 251 -4.83 4.77 6.38
N VAL A 252 -5.89 4.52 5.62
CA VAL A 252 -5.87 3.75 4.38
C VAL A 252 -6.06 4.71 3.21
N ILE A 253 -5.09 4.73 2.32
CA ILE A 253 -5.18 5.37 1.01
C ILE A 253 -5.48 4.27 0.01
N SER A 254 -6.63 4.33 -0.64
CA SER A 254 -7.00 3.42 -1.73
C SER A 254 -6.78 4.08 -3.08
N VAL A 255 -6.80 3.30 -4.14
CA VAL A 255 -6.75 3.78 -5.52
C VAL A 255 -8.00 3.31 -6.27
N SER A 256 -8.55 4.15 -7.13
CA SER A 256 -9.62 3.77 -8.04
C SER A 256 -9.34 4.28 -9.46
N GLU A 257 -9.38 3.35 -10.43
CA GLU A 257 -9.34 3.68 -11.84
C GLU A 257 -10.75 3.99 -12.31
N VAL A 258 -10.96 5.21 -12.83
CA VAL A 258 -12.27 5.72 -13.22
C VAL A 258 -12.26 6.30 -14.63
N ASP A 259 -13.39 6.22 -15.33
CA ASP A 259 -13.53 6.79 -16.67
C ASP A 259 -13.59 8.32 -16.62
N ASP A 260 -14.29 8.87 -15.64
CA ASP A 260 -14.37 10.31 -15.38
C ASP A 260 -13.85 10.65 -13.98
N ILE A 261 -12.62 11.15 -13.92
CA ILE A 261 -11.95 11.47 -12.68
C ILE A 261 -12.60 12.64 -11.90
N LEU A 262 -13.40 13.47 -12.61
CA LEU A 262 -14.10 14.60 -12.00
C LEU A 262 -15.47 14.21 -11.43
N ASN A 263 -16.02 13.08 -11.87
CA ASN A 263 -17.34 12.57 -11.45
C ASN A 263 -17.24 11.07 -11.11
N PRO A 264 -16.44 10.68 -10.09
CA PRO A 264 -16.31 9.27 -9.69
C PRO A 264 -17.62 8.74 -9.11
N ALA A 265 -17.88 7.45 -9.28
CA ALA A 265 -19.01 6.80 -8.63
C ALA A 265 -18.76 6.62 -7.11
N PRO A 266 -19.82 6.56 -6.28
CA PRO A 266 -19.65 6.39 -4.83
C PRO A 266 -18.83 5.15 -4.44
N GLU A 267 -18.95 4.05 -5.19
CA GLU A 267 -18.19 2.81 -4.99
C GLU A 267 -16.68 2.97 -5.23
N ASP A 268 -16.28 3.98 -5.98
CA ASP A 268 -14.87 4.29 -6.23
C ASP A 268 -14.21 5.02 -5.05
N LEU A 269 -15.02 5.62 -4.17
CA LEU A 269 -14.56 6.52 -3.11
C LEU A 269 -14.49 5.89 -1.72
N ASN A 270 -15.28 4.83 -1.47
CA ASN A 270 -15.52 4.32 -0.12
C ASN A 270 -14.60 3.16 0.29
N LYS A 271 -13.42 3.03 -0.33
CA LYS A 271 -12.50 1.92 -0.08
C LYS A 271 -11.46 2.21 1.01
N GLY A 272 -11.24 3.48 1.33
CA GLY A 272 -10.26 3.93 2.32
C GLY A 272 -10.66 5.27 2.95
N ASP A 273 -9.77 5.81 3.78
CA ASP A 273 -9.92 7.17 4.35
C ASP A 273 -9.70 8.24 3.27
N TYR A 274 -8.91 7.92 2.27
CA TYR A 274 -8.68 8.73 1.07
C TYR A 274 -8.62 7.82 -0.16
N THR A 275 -8.96 8.38 -1.31
CA THR A 275 -8.85 7.71 -2.60
C THR A 275 -8.00 8.55 -3.56
N ILE A 276 -7.01 7.91 -4.16
CA ILE A 276 -6.32 8.45 -5.33
C ILE A 276 -7.12 8.01 -6.56
N LEU A 277 -7.84 8.93 -7.17
CA LEU A 277 -8.56 8.70 -8.41
C LEU A 277 -7.58 8.82 -9.58
N VAL A 278 -7.53 7.83 -10.44
CA VAL A 278 -6.69 7.81 -11.64
C VAL A 278 -7.52 7.49 -12.88
N PRO A 279 -7.21 8.08 -14.05
CA PRO A 279 -7.95 7.77 -15.28
C PRO A 279 -7.77 6.31 -15.68
N ALA A 280 -8.86 5.60 -16.00
CA ALA A 280 -8.83 4.22 -16.50
C ALA A 280 -8.01 4.07 -17.80
N THR A 281 -7.81 5.18 -18.53
CA THR A 281 -6.99 5.24 -19.75
C THR A 281 -5.50 5.40 -19.49
N MET A 282 -5.04 5.40 -18.23
CA MET A 282 -3.62 5.50 -17.89
C MET A 282 -2.86 4.28 -18.44
N THR A 283 -1.70 4.55 -19.07
CA THR A 283 -0.79 3.51 -19.55
C THR A 283 -0.31 2.65 -18.38
N LYS A 284 -0.27 1.36 -18.56
CA LYS A 284 0.21 0.41 -17.56
C LYS A 284 1.72 0.21 -17.67
N THR A 285 2.37 -0.15 -16.55
CA THR A 285 3.81 -0.41 -16.51
C THR A 285 4.18 -1.78 -17.08
N TYR A 286 3.23 -2.73 -17.14
CA TYR A 286 3.37 -4.05 -17.77
C TYR A 286 2.00 -4.66 -18.11
#